data_c1947d038b879dcc27d1801da9c66cab
#
_entry.id   c1947d038b879dcc27d1801da9c66cab
#
_cell.length_a   1.000
_cell.length_b   1.000
_cell.length_c   1.000
_cell.angle_alpha   90.00
_cell.angle_beta   90.00
_cell.angle_gamma   90.00
#
_symmetry.space_group_name_H-M   'P 1'
#
loop_
_entity.id
_entity.type
_entity.pdbx_description
1 polymer ?
#
loop_
_entity_poly.entity_id
_entity_poly.type
_entity_poly.pdbx_seq_one_letter_code
_entity_poly.pdbx_strand_id
1 'polypeptide(L)'
;MSRSARARGRRGKFNPRAGFEPAPTGPNISAALLKQARKSGQLNLSNRGLEKVPDTVWRINLDVPEEAKNVTFDGEDRWWEQVDLTKLILASNKLSELSPDLNQLPALVVLDVHDNELTSLPKEIGDLQHLQKLNVSHNKLQSLPPELCHLTNLLYLHVDYNKLTELPNDLGTLEHIEDLDLSHNELATLPPSIGYVSRLTKFNASNNKLANLPPEIGDLHNIRVLDLSNNQLEYLPSDVGRLGKLEQLYIKYNKLREFPNLQQCEQLKELHAGFNLIGCLSADHLKLLPGLVLLDLRDNKLTSIPEEITHMQHLQRLELSNNDLSSLPFSLGLMSSLKSVNLDGNPLRTIRRDVIQRGTSELLKYLRTRIEEPKGGDAAPLTPDPEPAAPGSTIDTFTVHKTKSINYSNKNAASVPDDLLDTGRDMFVSDMNLSKNVLTTFPVGLVQLAATLTDLNLSFNKLSALGAEIGQLTRLTTLDLRNNQLSALPTEVENLQHLREVAISINRFQQFPSVLYSLVNLENIFANDNHIAAIDVDGLLKLPALATLDLQNNDIMQVPPQLGNVTSLRSLQLGGNPFRVPRPAILAKSTADLLEYLRGRIPT
;
A
#
# COMPACT_ATOMS: atom_id res chain seq x y z
N MET A 1 53.41 -54.03 36.15
CA MET A 1 54.40 -53.12 36.77
C MET A 1 53.82 -51.71 36.71
N SER A 2 53.24 -51.25 37.80
CA SER A 2 53.67 -50.23 38.76
C SER A 2 53.73 -48.83 38.11
N ARG A 3 53.17 -47.75 38.64
CA ARG A 3 52.79 -47.34 39.98
C ARG A 3 51.87 -46.10 39.90
N SER A 4 50.93 -46.11 40.80
CA SER A 4 50.16 -45.01 41.34
C SER A 4 50.93 -43.76 41.74
N ALA A 5 50.34 -42.56 41.59
CA ALA A 5 50.65 -41.44 42.49
C ALA A 5 49.35 -40.63 42.76
N ARG A 6 48.98 -40.64 44.02
CA ARG A 6 47.91 -39.81 44.64
C ARG A 6 48.40 -38.35 44.75
N ALA A 7 47.52 -37.39 44.41
CA ALA A 7 47.67 -36.03 44.83
C ALA A 7 46.48 -35.61 45.73
N ARG A 8 46.80 -35.07 46.89
CA ARG A 8 45.94 -34.74 48.02
C ARG A 8 45.12 -33.49 47.72
N GLY A 9 43.87 -33.54 48.12
CA GLY A 9 42.95 -32.39 48.10
C GLY A 9 43.40 -31.29 49.14
N ARG A 10 43.28 -30.05 48.68
CA ARG A 10 43.20 -28.88 49.54
C ARG A 10 41.72 -28.51 49.72
N ARG A 11 41.22 -28.66 50.95
CA ARG A 11 39.93 -28.09 51.41
C ARG A 11 40.08 -26.58 51.52
N GLY A 12 39.49 -25.83 50.60
CA GLY A 12 39.24 -24.39 50.68
C GLY A 12 38.14 -24.13 51.73
N LYS A 13 38.38 -23.26 52.67
CA LYS A 13 37.43 -22.83 53.71
C LYS A 13 36.25 -22.09 53.03
N PHE A 14 35.03 -22.56 53.23
CA PHE A 14 33.78 -21.82 52.94
C PHE A 14 33.73 -20.58 53.83
N ASN A 15 33.59 -19.39 53.18
CA ASN A 15 33.35 -18.13 53.86
C ASN A 15 31.84 -17.80 53.72
N PRO A 16 31.02 -17.84 54.79
CA PRO A 16 29.56 -17.69 54.70
C PRO A 16 29.10 -16.23 54.77
N ARG A 17 29.86 -15.27 54.24
CA ARG A 17 29.49 -13.85 54.16
C ARG A 17 29.87 -13.22 52.82
N ALA A 18 29.49 -13.87 51.71
CA ALA A 18 29.34 -13.17 50.45
C ALA A 18 27.84 -12.88 50.31
N GLY A 19 27.44 -11.66 50.63
CA GLY A 19 26.11 -11.18 50.31
C GLY A 19 25.93 -11.31 48.80
N PHE A 20 24.86 -11.99 48.36
CA PHE A 20 24.36 -11.90 47.01
C PHE A 20 23.86 -10.47 46.85
N GLU A 21 24.67 -9.58 46.26
CA GLU A 21 24.11 -8.42 45.59
C GLU A 21 23.33 -8.95 44.41
N PRO A 22 22.03 -8.61 44.27
CA PRO A 22 21.27 -8.98 43.07
C PRO A 22 22.02 -8.38 41.88
N ALA A 23 22.36 -9.21 40.90
CA ALA A 23 22.91 -8.75 39.64
C ALA A 23 21.98 -7.68 39.08
N PRO A 24 22.49 -6.54 38.55
CA PRO A 24 21.64 -5.51 37.97
C PRO A 24 20.82 -6.12 36.83
N THR A 25 19.52 -6.19 37.06
CA THR A 25 18.53 -6.65 36.09
C THR A 25 18.30 -5.54 35.05
N GLY A 26 19.16 -5.48 34.01
CA GLY A 26 19.01 -4.58 32.88
C GLY A 26 20.00 -4.99 31.78
N PRO A 27 19.67 -4.75 30.50
CA PRO A 27 20.59 -5.03 29.41
C PRO A 27 21.81 -4.12 29.53
N ASN A 28 22.92 -4.70 30.00
CA ASN A 28 24.20 -4.00 30.20
C ASN A 28 24.74 -3.56 28.83
N ILE A 29 24.72 -2.24 28.56
CA ILE A 29 25.45 -1.67 27.42
C ILE A 29 26.94 -1.87 27.72
N SER A 30 27.65 -2.58 26.84
CA SER A 30 29.08 -2.86 27.07
C SER A 30 29.87 -1.54 27.05
N ALA A 31 30.85 -1.41 27.98
CA ALA A 31 31.75 -0.26 28.02
C ALA A 31 32.45 -0.03 26.65
N ALA A 32 32.76 -1.11 25.94
CA ALA A 32 33.35 -1.04 24.60
C ALA A 32 32.46 -0.31 23.58
N LEU A 33 31.12 -0.52 23.65
CA LEU A 33 30.18 0.15 22.76
C LEU A 33 30.10 1.66 23.07
N LEU A 34 30.07 2.04 24.35
CA LEU A 34 30.10 3.45 24.78
C LEU A 34 31.40 4.11 24.38
N LYS A 35 32.54 3.41 24.52
CA LYS A 35 33.86 3.89 24.07
C LYS A 35 33.88 4.14 22.56
N GLN A 36 33.32 3.21 21.76
CA GLN A 36 33.21 3.38 20.34
C GLN A 36 32.27 4.56 19.96
N ALA A 37 31.18 4.73 20.71
CA ALA A 37 30.24 5.83 20.49
C ALA A 37 30.90 7.20 20.75
N ARG A 38 31.72 7.32 21.82
CA ARG A 38 32.51 8.54 22.11
C ARG A 38 33.55 8.87 21.03
N LYS A 39 34.08 7.86 20.33
CA LYS A 39 35.03 8.07 19.21
C LYS A 39 34.33 8.45 17.89
N SER A 40 33.15 7.90 17.64
CA SER A 40 32.45 8.05 16.36
C SER A 40 31.34 9.10 16.37
N GLY A 41 30.89 9.55 17.55
CA GLY A 41 29.69 10.38 17.71
C GLY A 41 28.40 9.64 17.37
N GLN A 42 28.41 8.30 17.29
CA GLN A 42 27.25 7.50 16.89
C GLN A 42 27.03 6.31 17.84
N LEU A 43 25.79 6.15 18.29
CA LEU A 43 25.39 5.04 19.15
C LEU A 43 24.15 4.34 18.55
N ASN A 44 24.28 3.05 18.31
CA ASN A 44 23.19 2.20 17.85
C ASN A 44 22.85 1.13 18.89
N LEU A 45 21.65 1.22 19.45
CA LEU A 45 21.08 0.31 20.44
C LEU A 45 19.82 -0.40 19.94
N SER A 46 19.63 -0.52 18.63
CA SER A 46 18.46 -1.18 18.07
C SER A 46 18.41 -2.68 18.39
N ASN A 47 17.18 -3.23 18.46
CA ASN A 47 16.92 -4.66 18.65
C ASN A 47 17.54 -5.27 19.92
N ARG A 48 17.52 -4.54 21.01
CA ARG A 48 18.08 -5.02 22.29
C ARG A 48 17.03 -5.35 23.35
N GLY A 49 15.76 -5.17 23.03
CA GLY A 49 14.65 -5.40 23.95
C GLY A 49 14.66 -4.44 25.15
N LEU A 50 15.20 -3.23 24.97
CA LEU A 50 15.27 -2.22 26.02
C LEU A 50 13.87 -1.74 26.39
N GLU A 51 13.52 -1.81 27.68
CA GLU A 51 12.32 -1.20 28.25
C GLU A 51 12.58 0.25 28.71
N LYS A 52 13.83 0.55 29.07
CA LYS A 52 14.32 1.88 29.43
C LYS A 52 15.72 2.10 28.87
N VAL A 53 16.02 3.31 28.43
CA VAL A 53 17.37 3.71 28.03
C VAL A 53 18.20 3.93 29.29
N PRO A 54 19.37 3.26 29.45
CA PRO A 54 20.23 3.46 30.61
C PRO A 54 20.74 4.90 30.71
N ASP A 55 20.82 5.43 31.93
CA ASP A 55 21.24 6.82 32.20
C ASP A 55 22.65 7.14 31.67
N THR A 56 23.50 6.13 31.55
CA THR A 56 24.84 6.26 30.95
C THR A 56 24.84 6.69 29.50
N VAL A 57 23.71 6.51 28.78
CA VAL A 57 23.56 6.97 27.39
C VAL A 57 23.34 8.48 27.35
N TRP A 58 22.46 8.98 28.23
CA TRP A 58 22.18 10.41 28.30
C TRP A 58 23.39 11.22 28.77
N ARG A 59 24.19 10.65 29.68
CA ARG A 59 25.37 11.27 30.26
C ARG A 59 26.66 10.97 29.48
N ILE A 60 26.59 10.38 28.29
CA ILE A 60 27.75 9.89 27.54
C ILE A 60 28.79 10.99 27.26
N ASN A 61 28.34 12.23 27.05
CA ASN A 61 29.21 13.39 26.82
C ASN A 61 29.71 14.02 28.13
N LEU A 62 29.06 13.76 29.28
CA LEU A 62 29.36 14.37 30.58
C LEU A 62 30.25 13.48 31.44
N ASP A 63 30.02 12.17 31.42
CA ASP A 63 30.70 11.23 32.28
C ASP A 63 32.12 10.98 31.79
N VAL A 64 33.07 11.25 32.68
CA VAL A 64 34.50 10.91 32.46
C VAL A 64 34.65 9.39 32.51
N PRO A 65 35.13 8.72 31.43
CA PRO A 65 35.32 7.27 31.43
C PRO A 65 36.24 6.83 32.56
N GLU A 66 35.98 5.67 33.17
CA GLU A 66 36.84 5.13 34.23
C GLU A 66 38.29 4.91 33.77
N GLU A 67 38.45 4.62 32.48
CA GLU A 67 39.75 4.48 31.81
C GLU A 67 40.56 5.80 31.82
N ALA A 68 39.90 6.94 31.88
CA ALA A 68 40.54 8.27 31.98
C ALA A 68 41.15 8.52 33.36
N LYS A 69 40.81 7.74 34.38
CA LYS A 69 41.39 7.84 35.74
C LYS A 69 42.80 7.24 35.81
N ASN A 70 43.22 6.43 34.81
CA ASN A 70 44.50 5.75 34.75
C ASN A 70 45.28 6.16 33.48
N VAL A 71 45.49 7.46 33.25
CA VAL A 71 46.13 8.00 32.05
C VAL A 71 47.61 7.69 32.01
N THR A 72 48.04 6.87 31.05
CA THR A 72 49.42 6.88 30.53
C THR A 72 49.42 7.75 29.28
N PHE A 73 50.27 8.79 29.22
CA PHE A 73 50.34 9.75 28.12
C PHE A 73 50.79 9.13 26.77
N ASP A 74 51.22 7.88 26.76
CA ASP A 74 51.73 7.14 25.58
C ASP A 74 50.72 6.14 25.01
N GLY A 75 49.48 6.11 25.51
CA GLY A 75 48.43 5.20 25.00
C GLY A 75 47.73 5.73 23.73
N GLU A 76 47.38 4.84 22.80
CA GLU A 76 46.57 5.14 21.62
C GLU A 76 45.15 5.65 21.96
N ASP A 77 44.73 5.59 23.22
CA ASP A 77 43.42 5.97 23.71
C ASP A 77 43.42 7.36 24.34
N ARG A 78 43.28 8.36 23.50
CA ARG A 78 43.19 9.77 23.92
C ARG A 78 41.73 10.11 24.25
N TRP A 79 41.31 9.98 25.51
CA TRP A 79 39.93 10.25 25.96
C TRP A 79 39.48 11.71 25.69
N TRP A 80 40.40 12.65 25.53
CA TRP A 80 40.13 14.05 25.21
C TRP A 80 39.84 14.30 23.72
N GLU A 81 39.97 13.29 22.87
CA GLU A 81 39.56 13.34 21.44
C GLU A 81 38.13 12.85 21.27
N GLN A 82 37.28 12.90 22.32
CA GLN A 82 35.88 12.50 22.27
C GLN A 82 35.11 13.46 21.37
N VAL A 83 34.21 12.88 20.60
CA VAL A 83 33.23 13.59 19.78
C VAL A 83 31.87 13.50 20.46
N ASP A 84 31.16 14.62 20.53
CA ASP A 84 29.80 14.63 21.05
C ASP A 84 28.90 13.68 20.27
N LEU A 85 27.94 13.08 20.95
CA LEU A 85 27.00 12.17 20.31
C LEU A 85 26.08 12.94 19.36
N THR A 86 26.25 12.68 18.05
CA THR A 86 25.46 13.31 16.97
C THR A 86 24.37 12.39 16.44
N LYS A 87 24.48 11.07 16.65
CA LYS A 87 23.52 10.10 16.15
C LYS A 87 23.19 9.04 17.20
N LEU A 88 21.91 8.96 17.56
CA LEU A 88 21.37 7.97 18.49
C LEU A 88 20.26 7.17 17.81
N ILE A 89 20.43 5.84 17.78
CA ILE A 89 19.45 4.91 17.23
C ILE A 89 19.01 3.96 18.35
N LEU A 90 17.73 4.03 18.69
CA LEU A 90 17.05 3.22 19.71
C LEU A 90 15.94 2.34 19.13
N ALA A 91 15.95 2.16 17.82
CA ALA A 91 14.87 1.52 17.07
C ALA A 91 14.62 0.06 17.47
N SER A 92 13.39 -0.40 17.32
CA SER A 92 12.98 -1.79 17.55
C SER A 92 13.33 -2.29 18.97
N ASN A 93 12.89 -1.54 19.97
CA ASN A 93 12.97 -1.88 21.39
C ASN A 93 11.57 -1.92 22.03
N LYS A 94 11.48 -1.84 23.36
CA LYS A 94 10.22 -1.81 24.11
C LYS A 94 10.10 -0.55 24.96
N LEU A 95 10.65 0.56 24.47
CA LEU A 95 10.64 1.82 25.19
C LEU A 95 9.22 2.37 25.29
N SER A 96 8.73 2.58 26.51
CA SER A 96 7.42 3.21 26.77
C SER A 96 7.50 4.73 26.95
N GLU A 97 8.69 5.24 27.29
CA GLU A 97 8.98 6.66 27.49
C GLU A 97 10.43 6.99 27.11
N LEU A 98 10.68 8.26 26.79
CA LEU A 98 12.02 8.82 26.69
C LEU A 98 12.28 9.71 27.89
N SER A 99 13.51 9.61 28.47
CA SER A 99 13.91 10.45 29.60
C SER A 99 14.02 11.93 29.19
N PRO A 100 13.59 12.89 30.03
CA PRO A 100 13.90 14.30 29.86
C PRO A 100 15.40 14.59 29.75
N ASP A 101 16.27 13.72 30.30
CA ASP A 101 17.73 13.83 30.21
C ASP A 101 18.26 13.78 28.76
N LEU A 102 17.43 13.54 27.78
CA LEU A 102 17.84 13.60 26.38
C LEU A 102 18.38 14.99 26.00
N ASN A 103 18.02 16.06 26.73
CA ASN A 103 18.56 17.41 26.55
C ASN A 103 20.07 17.50 26.91
N GLN A 104 20.63 16.51 27.59
CA GLN A 104 22.09 16.41 27.84
C GLN A 104 22.88 16.02 26.58
N LEU A 105 22.19 15.80 25.44
CA LEU A 105 22.77 15.49 24.13
C LEU A 105 22.51 16.63 23.11
N PRO A 106 22.94 17.87 23.39
CA PRO A 106 22.57 19.05 22.57
C PRO A 106 23.14 18.98 21.14
N ALA A 107 24.23 18.24 20.90
CA ALA A 107 24.85 18.07 19.59
C ALA A 107 24.13 17.02 18.71
N LEU A 108 23.01 16.45 19.17
CA LEU A 108 22.32 15.38 18.44
C LEU A 108 21.73 15.90 17.12
N VAL A 109 22.08 15.25 16.02
CA VAL A 109 21.63 15.55 14.66
C VAL A 109 20.58 14.53 14.19
N VAL A 110 20.72 13.27 14.63
CA VAL A 110 19.82 12.18 14.26
C VAL A 110 19.34 11.45 15.51
N LEU A 111 18.03 11.43 15.72
CA LEU A 111 17.35 10.62 16.72
C LEU A 111 16.37 9.68 16.04
N ASP A 112 16.61 8.39 16.19
CA ASP A 112 15.77 7.35 15.62
C ASP A 112 15.27 6.42 16.72
N VAL A 113 13.98 6.50 17.03
CA VAL A 113 13.30 5.71 18.08
C VAL A 113 12.12 4.94 17.51
N HIS A 114 12.14 4.67 16.19
CA HIS A 114 11.03 3.96 15.56
C HIS A 114 10.86 2.55 16.14
N ASP A 115 9.63 2.05 16.01
CA ASP A 115 9.31 0.68 16.40
C ASP A 115 9.58 0.43 17.90
N ASN A 116 8.87 1.21 18.73
CA ASN A 116 8.87 1.14 20.18
C ASN A 116 7.42 1.21 20.71
N GLU A 117 7.25 1.46 22.02
CA GLU A 117 5.96 1.55 22.68
C GLU A 117 5.70 2.95 23.27
N LEU A 118 6.35 3.98 22.73
CA LEU A 118 6.27 5.35 23.25
C LEU A 118 4.84 5.88 23.18
N THR A 119 4.34 6.40 24.31
CA THR A 119 3.02 7.02 24.40
C THR A 119 3.05 8.54 24.32
N SER A 120 4.20 9.15 24.61
CA SER A 120 4.46 10.59 24.52
C SER A 120 5.94 10.85 24.28
N LEU A 121 6.26 12.06 23.82
CA LEU A 121 7.63 12.59 23.79
C LEU A 121 7.80 13.60 24.93
N PRO A 122 8.96 13.66 25.58
CA PRO A 122 9.24 14.69 26.58
C PRO A 122 9.36 16.06 25.92
N LYS A 123 8.95 17.13 26.63
CA LYS A 123 9.07 18.51 26.13
C LYS A 123 10.50 18.94 25.83
N GLU A 124 11.45 18.35 26.53
CA GLU A 124 12.89 18.57 26.38
C GLU A 124 13.41 18.14 25.00
N ILE A 125 12.57 17.46 24.17
CA ILE A 125 12.89 17.22 22.76
C ILE A 125 13.16 18.55 22.03
N GLY A 126 12.46 19.62 22.40
CA GLY A 126 12.64 20.96 21.83
C GLY A 126 14.00 21.61 22.14
N ASP A 127 14.77 21.06 23.07
CA ASP A 127 16.11 21.57 23.42
C ASP A 127 17.18 21.09 22.41
N LEU A 128 16.89 20.11 21.59
CA LEU A 128 17.82 19.50 20.60
C LEU A 128 17.98 20.38 19.36
N GLN A 129 18.47 21.57 19.49
CA GLN A 129 18.50 22.60 18.44
C GLN A 129 19.30 22.21 17.17
N HIS A 130 20.15 21.20 17.22
CA HIS A 130 20.92 20.69 16.08
C HIS A 130 20.23 19.49 15.39
N LEU A 131 19.06 19.05 15.88
CA LEU A 131 18.38 17.90 15.35
C LEU A 131 17.86 18.17 13.91
N GLN A 132 18.29 17.33 12.98
CA GLN A 132 17.88 17.37 11.58
C GLN A 132 16.97 16.22 11.20
N LYS A 133 17.08 15.08 11.88
CA LYS A 133 16.28 13.89 11.58
C LYS A 133 15.68 13.33 12.85
N LEU A 134 14.36 13.31 12.90
CA LEU A 134 13.59 12.69 13.98
C LEU A 134 12.68 11.62 13.38
N ASN A 135 12.92 10.38 13.78
CA ASN A 135 12.06 9.26 13.42
C ASN A 135 11.46 8.63 14.68
N VAL A 136 10.15 8.80 14.86
CA VAL A 136 9.35 8.24 15.95
C VAL A 136 8.23 7.35 15.41
N SER A 137 8.34 6.88 14.18
CA SER A 137 7.34 6.03 13.53
C SER A 137 7.14 4.71 14.28
N HIS A 138 6.00 4.06 14.05
CA HIS A 138 5.65 2.80 14.71
C HIS A 138 5.75 2.86 16.24
N ASN A 139 4.99 3.78 16.83
CA ASN A 139 4.87 3.95 18.27
C ASN A 139 3.38 4.04 18.68
N LYS A 140 3.10 4.53 19.90
CA LYS A 140 1.74 4.68 20.42
C LYS A 140 1.44 6.15 20.79
N LEU A 141 2.12 7.10 20.13
CA LEU A 141 1.99 8.53 20.42
C LEU A 141 0.57 9.02 20.13
N GLN A 142 -0.04 9.73 21.08
CA GLN A 142 -1.36 10.33 20.95
C GLN A 142 -1.30 11.82 20.57
N SER A 143 -0.22 12.49 20.93
CA SER A 143 0.06 13.90 20.61
C SER A 143 1.57 14.12 20.50
N LEU A 144 1.95 15.24 19.89
CA LEU A 144 3.31 15.76 19.86
C LEU A 144 3.39 16.94 20.81
N PRO A 145 4.48 17.10 21.60
CA PRO A 145 4.65 18.24 22.47
C PRO A 145 4.82 19.53 21.63
N PRO A 146 4.22 20.66 22.03
CA PRO A 146 4.38 21.93 21.32
C PRO A 146 5.85 22.36 21.17
N GLU A 147 6.70 22.02 22.13
CA GLU A 147 8.13 22.32 22.12
C GLU A 147 8.88 21.65 20.95
N LEU A 148 8.31 20.61 20.33
CA LEU A 148 8.84 20.05 19.08
C LEU A 148 9.01 21.14 18.01
N CYS A 149 8.13 22.13 18.01
CA CYS A 149 8.14 23.25 17.08
C CYS A 149 9.35 24.18 17.24
N HIS A 150 10.15 24.01 18.31
CA HIS A 150 11.41 24.73 18.50
C HIS A 150 12.57 24.14 17.65
N LEU A 151 12.41 22.96 17.04
CA LEU A 151 13.43 22.29 16.24
C LEU A 151 13.56 22.89 14.85
N THR A 152 13.91 24.14 14.74
CA THR A 152 13.92 24.90 13.47
C THR A 152 14.90 24.33 12.43
N ASN A 153 15.87 23.53 12.82
CA ASN A 153 16.83 22.88 11.90
C ASN A 153 16.36 21.50 11.38
N LEU A 154 15.15 21.07 11.76
CA LEU A 154 14.64 19.75 11.40
C LEU A 154 14.36 19.68 9.89
N LEU A 155 14.91 18.65 9.23
CA LEU A 155 14.75 18.38 7.80
C LEU A 155 13.79 17.21 7.53
N TYR A 156 13.77 16.20 8.42
CA TYR A 156 12.99 14.98 8.28
C TYR A 156 12.25 14.70 9.57
N LEU A 157 10.92 14.63 9.49
CA LEU A 157 10.04 14.27 10.60
C LEU A 157 9.14 13.11 10.18
N HIS A 158 9.40 11.93 10.74
CA HIS A 158 8.59 10.74 10.53
C HIS A 158 7.89 10.36 11.83
N VAL A 159 6.56 10.45 11.82
CA VAL A 159 5.68 10.12 12.94
C VAL A 159 4.56 9.15 12.51
N ASP A 160 4.78 8.48 11.39
CA ASP A 160 3.85 7.52 10.83
C ASP A 160 3.60 6.32 11.77
N TYR A 161 2.48 5.62 11.56
CA TYR A 161 2.08 4.49 12.41
C TYR A 161 2.05 4.83 13.90
N ASN A 162 1.31 5.87 14.25
CA ASN A 162 1.04 6.29 15.62
C ASN A 162 -0.48 6.43 15.86
N LYS A 163 -0.89 7.14 16.91
CA LYS A 163 -2.29 7.40 17.25
C LYS A 163 -2.57 8.90 17.38
N LEU A 164 -1.86 9.71 16.60
CA LEU A 164 -1.98 11.16 16.67
C LEU A 164 -3.38 11.58 16.20
N THR A 165 -4.08 12.37 17.03
CA THR A 165 -5.39 12.93 16.71
C THR A 165 -5.31 14.38 16.22
N GLU A 166 -4.24 15.08 16.59
CA GLU A 166 -3.98 16.47 16.24
C GLU A 166 -2.47 16.72 16.13
N LEU A 167 -2.12 17.82 15.51
CA LEU A 167 -0.75 18.33 15.39
C LEU A 167 -0.62 19.67 16.14
N PRO A 168 0.58 20.04 16.61
CA PRO A 168 0.80 21.36 17.20
C PRO A 168 0.44 22.48 16.22
N ASN A 169 -0.25 23.52 16.72
CA ASN A 169 -0.66 24.65 15.89
C ASN A 169 0.51 25.42 15.26
N ASP A 170 1.67 25.41 15.93
CA ASP A 170 2.88 26.11 15.50
C ASP A 170 3.80 25.22 14.62
N LEU A 171 3.28 24.13 14.03
CA LEU A 171 4.07 23.22 13.18
C LEU A 171 4.78 23.98 12.04
N GLY A 172 4.20 25.06 11.56
CA GLY A 172 4.77 25.91 10.50
C GLY A 172 6.10 26.58 10.84
N THR A 173 6.51 26.63 12.13
CA THR A 173 7.84 27.15 12.53
C THR A 173 8.98 26.23 12.10
N LEU A 174 8.68 24.98 11.73
CA LEU A 174 9.63 24.01 11.20
C LEU A 174 9.91 24.27 9.71
N GLU A 175 10.34 25.48 9.37
CA GLU A 175 10.48 25.99 7.99
C GLU A 175 11.43 25.18 7.12
N HIS A 176 12.32 24.41 7.72
CA HIS A 176 13.36 23.65 7.01
C HIS A 176 12.96 22.21 6.68
N ILE A 177 11.79 21.72 7.15
CA ILE A 177 11.35 20.35 6.84
C ILE A 177 11.22 20.15 5.31
N GLU A 178 11.88 19.11 4.82
CA GLU A 178 11.84 18.66 3.42
C GLU A 178 10.98 17.41 3.23
N ASP A 179 10.90 16.54 4.25
CA ASP A 179 10.17 15.27 4.21
C ASP A 179 9.38 15.11 5.52
N LEU A 180 8.05 15.09 5.41
CA LEU A 180 7.11 14.96 6.52
C LEU A 180 6.20 13.75 6.29
N ASP A 181 6.31 12.75 7.16
CA ASP A 181 5.43 11.58 7.13
C ASP A 181 4.55 11.53 8.39
N LEU A 182 3.24 11.74 8.19
CA LEU A 182 2.17 11.68 9.18
C LEU A 182 1.23 10.50 8.93
N SER A 183 1.57 9.60 8.02
CA SER A 183 0.66 8.53 7.58
C SER A 183 0.32 7.57 8.71
N HIS A 184 -0.78 6.82 8.54
CA HIS A 184 -1.23 5.84 9.53
C HIS A 184 -1.36 6.41 10.94
N ASN A 185 -2.15 7.49 11.06
CA ASN A 185 -2.53 8.13 12.31
C ASN A 185 -4.06 8.30 12.38
N GLU A 186 -4.55 9.10 13.34
CA GLU A 186 -5.97 9.37 13.54
C GLU A 186 -6.33 10.85 13.33
N LEU A 187 -5.51 11.56 12.54
CA LEU A 187 -5.67 13.00 12.30
C LEU A 187 -7.00 13.31 11.59
N ALA A 188 -7.79 14.18 12.18
CA ALA A 188 -9.04 14.66 11.60
C ALA A 188 -8.86 15.96 10.79
N THR A 189 -7.88 16.78 11.14
CA THR A 189 -7.56 18.07 10.51
C THR A 189 -6.06 18.30 10.49
N LEU A 190 -5.61 19.20 9.61
CA LEU A 190 -4.25 19.74 9.61
C LEU A 190 -4.30 21.21 10.07
N PRO A 191 -3.31 21.70 10.84
CA PRO A 191 -3.25 23.09 11.22
C PRO A 191 -2.96 23.99 10.01
N PRO A 192 -3.56 25.19 9.92
CA PRO A 192 -3.29 26.14 8.83
C PRO A 192 -1.81 26.51 8.70
N SER A 193 -1.07 26.48 9.81
CA SER A 193 0.37 26.74 9.83
C SER A 193 1.20 25.79 8.95
N ILE A 194 0.63 24.67 8.51
CA ILE A 194 1.32 23.75 7.58
C ILE A 194 1.81 24.48 6.33
N GLY A 195 1.09 25.50 5.85
CA GLY A 195 1.47 26.29 4.69
C GLY A 195 2.80 27.05 4.84
N TYR A 196 3.26 27.30 6.07
CA TYR A 196 4.54 27.98 6.31
C TYR A 196 5.75 27.06 6.18
N VAL A 197 5.57 25.73 6.06
CA VAL A 197 6.66 24.76 5.85
C VAL A 197 7.14 24.84 4.39
N SER A 198 7.78 25.94 4.04
CA SER A 198 8.03 26.36 2.67
C SER A 198 9.02 25.46 1.90
N ARG A 199 9.86 24.66 2.60
CA ARG A 199 10.85 23.76 1.97
C ARG A 199 10.34 22.34 1.76
N LEU A 200 9.10 22.05 2.17
CA LEU A 200 8.54 20.72 2.09
C LEU A 200 8.48 20.22 0.63
N THR A 201 9.12 19.09 0.36
CA THR A 201 9.17 18.44 -0.95
C THR A 201 8.34 17.17 -1.00
N LYS A 202 8.23 16.47 0.15
CA LYS A 202 7.40 15.29 0.30
C LYS A 202 6.51 15.41 1.52
N PHE A 203 5.23 15.23 1.31
CA PHE A 203 4.24 15.24 2.37
C PHE A 203 3.35 14.00 2.24
N ASN A 204 3.39 13.15 3.24
CA ASN A 204 2.55 11.97 3.35
C ASN A 204 1.61 12.12 4.57
N ALA A 205 0.31 12.25 4.33
CA ALA A 205 -0.74 12.24 5.34
C ALA A 205 -1.79 11.15 5.04
N SER A 206 -1.38 10.10 4.33
CA SER A 206 -2.26 8.99 3.98
C SER A 206 -2.70 8.18 5.20
N ASN A 207 -3.78 7.42 5.07
CA ASN A 207 -4.30 6.57 6.15
C ASN A 207 -4.58 7.34 7.45
N ASN A 208 -5.37 8.41 7.33
CA ASN A 208 -5.84 9.24 8.42
C ASN A 208 -7.37 9.41 8.36
N LYS A 209 -7.92 10.32 9.14
CA LYS A 209 -9.36 10.62 9.18
C LYS A 209 -9.67 12.04 8.64
N LEU A 210 -8.80 12.59 7.77
CA LEU A 210 -8.92 13.95 7.25
C LEU A 210 -10.21 14.10 6.44
N ALA A 211 -11.11 14.99 6.90
CA ALA A 211 -12.33 15.32 6.19
C ALA A 211 -12.14 16.52 5.25
N ASN A 212 -11.27 17.44 5.61
CA ASN A 212 -10.96 18.65 4.87
C ASN A 212 -9.46 18.98 4.99
N LEU A 213 -8.97 19.79 4.05
CA LEU A 213 -7.62 20.37 4.10
C LEU A 213 -7.73 21.88 4.30
N PRO A 214 -6.80 22.50 5.02
CA PRO A 214 -6.72 23.95 5.09
C PRO A 214 -6.31 24.54 3.73
N PRO A 215 -6.84 25.71 3.32
CA PRO A 215 -6.45 26.36 2.06
C PRO A 215 -4.95 26.63 1.94
N GLU A 216 -4.28 26.85 3.07
CA GLU A 216 -2.84 27.09 3.18
C GLU A 216 -1.98 25.92 2.67
N ILE A 217 -2.57 24.74 2.43
CA ILE A 217 -1.88 23.65 1.75
C ILE A 217 -1.34 24.07 0.38
N GLY A 218 -2.00 25.04 -0.28
CA GLY A 218 -1.58 25.63 -1.55
C GLY A 218 -0.32 26.49 -1.47
N ASP A 219 0.14 26.82 -0.26
CA ASP A 219 1.35 27.64 -0.04
C ASP A 219 2.63 26.77 0.01
N LEU A 220 2.49 25.44 -0.06
CA LEU A 220 3.61 24.50 -0.12
C LEU A 220 4.27 24.49 -1.52
N HIS A 221 4.78 25.61 -1.97
CA HIS A 221 5.24 25.82 -3.35
C HIS A 221 6.40 24.91 -3.80
N ASN A 222 7.08 24.22 -2.87
CA ASN A 222 8.18 23.31 -3.19
C ASN A 222 7.77 21.84 -3.19
N ILE A 223 6.50 21.54 -2.86
CA ILE A 223 6.01 20.16 -2.79
C ILE A 223 6.11 19.47 -4.15
N ARG A 224 6.64 18.25 -4.15
CA ARG A 224 6.74 17.39 -5.34
C ARG A 224 5.87 16.15 -5.22
N VAL A 225 5.76 15.61 -4.02
CA VAL A 225 4.98 14.42 -3.74
C VAL A 225 4.00 14.72 -2.61
N LEU A 226 2.71 14.60 -2.89
CA LEU A 226 1.64 14.78 -1.92
C LEU A 226 0.78 13.51 -1.87
N ASP A 227 0.81 12.82 -0.72
CA ASP A 227 -0.02 11.63 -0.51
C ASP A 227 -1.07 11.90 0.58
N LEU A 228 -2.33 11.91 0.16
CA LEU A 228 -3.54 12.07 0.96
C LEU A 228 -4.47 10.86 0.84
N SER A 229 -3.95 9.74 0.37
CA SER A 229 -4.71 8.51 0.14
C SER A 229 -5.33 7.99 1.45
N ASN A 230 -6.44 7.27 1.33
CA ASN A 230 -7.07 6.62 2.49
C ASN A 230 -7.47 7.62 3.59
N ASN A 231 -8.25 8.63 3.21
CA ASN A 231 -8.80 9.64 4.09
C ASN A 231 -10.33 9.76 3.88
N GLN A 232 -10.94 10.82 4.38
CA GLN A 232 -12.38 11.07 4.25
C GLN A 232 -12.69 12.36 3.47
N LEU A 233 -11.75 12.81 2.62
CA LEU A 233 -11.86 14.05 1.87
C LEU A 233 -13.05 14.02 0.91
N GLU A 234 -13.95 15.00 1.00
CA GLU A 234 -15.06 15.16 0.07
C GLU A 234 -14.72 16.10 -1.09
N TYR A 235 -13.79 17.01 -0.89
CA TYR A 235 -13.22 17.91 -1.90
C TYR A 235 -11.78 18.27 -1.54
N LEU A 236 -11.04 18.79 -2.53
CA LEU A 236 -9.76 19.45 -2.30
C LEU A 236 -9.97 20.98 -2.43
N PRO A 237 -9.34 21.80 -1.55
CA PRO A 237 -9.39 23.25 -1.72
C PRO A 237 -8.79 23.63 -3.08
N SER A 238 -9.36 24.67 -3.72
CA SER A 238 -8.90 25.20 -5.02
C SER A 238 -7.42 25.60 -5.00
N ASP A 239 -6.91 25.92 -3.83
CA ASP A 239 -5.55 26.36 -3.55
C ASP A 239 -4.50 25.27 -3.83
N VAL A 240 -4.89 24.00 -3.81
CA VAL A 240 -4.03 22.88 -4.27
C VAL A 240 -3.57 23.12 -5.71
N GLY A 241 -4.37 23.80 -6.51
CA GLY A 241 -4.01 24.20 -7.87
C GLY A 241 -2.80 25.14 -7.97
N ARG A 242 -2.35 25.76 -6.87
CA ARG A 242 -1.14 26.62 -6.82
C ARG A 242 0.18 25.85 -6.68
N LEU A 243 0.13 24.54 -6.50
CA LEU A 243 1.30 23.69 -6.28
C LEU A 243 2.08 23.42 -7.59
N GLY A 244 2.74 24.45 -8.13
CA GLY A 244 3.38 24.43 -9.46
C GLY A 244 4.51 23.40 -9.63
N LYS A 245 5.13 22.91 -8.54
CA LYS A 245 6.18 21.90 -8.57
C LYS A 245 5.70 20.48 -8.27
N LEU A 246 4.39 20.29 -8.08
CA LEU A 246 3.82 18.99 -7.77
C LEU A 246 4.02 18.03 -8.94
N GLU A 247 4.69 16.90 -8.68
CA GLU A 247 4.96 15.86 -9.67
C GLU A 247 4.05 14.65 -9.50
N GLN A 248 3.70 14.30 -8.25
CA GLN A 248 2.88 13.15 -7.92
C GLN A 248 1.82 13.52 -6.88
N LEU A 249 0.55 13.23 -7.20
CA LEU A 249 -0.59 13.45 -6.32
C LEU A 249 -1.34 12.13 -6.10
N TYR A 250 -1.40 11.68 -4.85
CA TYR A 250 -2.12 10.50 -4.43
C TYR A 250 -3.32 10.91 -3.57
N ILE A 251 -4.53 10.71 -4.08
CA ILE A 251 -5.81 11.03 -3.42
C ILE A 251 -6.80 9.85 -3.51
N LYS A 252 -6.29 8.65 -3.77
CA LYS A 252 -7.11 7.43 -3.84
C LYS A 252 -7.74 7.08 -2.48
N TYR A 253 -8.84 6.33 -2.51
CA TYR A 253 -9.57 5.93 -1.31
C TYR A 253 -10.01 7.14 -0.46
N ASN A 254 -10.77 8.05 -1.09
CA ASN A 254 -11.41 9.19 -0.46
C ASN A 254 -12.90 9.25 -0.86
N LYS A 255 -13.56 10.37 -0.61
CA LYS A 255 -14.97 10.59 -0.94
C LYS A 255 -15.15 11.74 -1.95
N LEU A 256 -14.11 12.03 -2.74
CA LEU A 256 -14.11 13.14 -3.69
C LEU A 256 -15.22 12.96 -4.73
N ARG A 257 -16.06 13.99 -4.89
CA ARG A 257 -17.18 14.00 -5.85
C ARG A 257 -16.83 14.68 -7.16
N GLU A 258 -15.82 15.55 -7.12
CA GLU A 258 -15.36 16.33 -8.26
C GLU A 258 -13.89 16.09 -8.52
N PHE A 259 -13.49 16.22 -9.79
CA PHE A 259 -12.08 16.20 -10.17
C PHE A 259 -11.40 17.45 -9.59
N PRO A 260 -10.21 17.32 -8.98
CA PRO A 260 -9.55 18.45 -8.33
C PRO A 260 -9.16 19.53 -9.33
N ASN A 261 -9.24 20.80 -8.89
CA ASN A 261 -8.70 21.92 -9.65
C ASN A 261 -7.15 21.94 -9.49
N LEU A 262 -6.43 21.71 -10.59
CA LEU A 262 -4.97 21.60 -10.63
C LEU A 262 -4.37 22.66 -11.59
N GLN A 263 -4.91 23.85 -11.58
CA GLN A 263 -4.72 24.90 -12.60
C GLN A 263 -3.25 25.28 -12.87
N GLN A 264 -2.37 25.23 -11.87
CA GLN A 264 -0.95 25.61 -12.01
C GLN A 264 -0.01 24.42 -11.80
N CYS A 265 -0.54 23.20 -11.71
CA CYS A 265 0.26 21.99 -11.48
C CYS A 265 0.86 21.47 -12.80
N GLU A 266 1.61 22.33 -13.53
CA GLU A 266 2.16 22.03 -14.86
C GLU A 266 3.19 20.89 -14.84
N GLN A 267 3.83 20.63 -13.70
CA GLN A 267 4.82 19.56 -13.55
C GLN A 267 4.23 18.21 -13.14
N LEU A 268 2.89 18.12 -13.00
CA LEU A 268 2.25 16.90 -12.57
C LEU A 268 2.40 15.78 -13.59
N LYS A 269 3.00 14.67 -13.16
CA LYS A 269 3.27 13.46 -13.96
C LYS A 269 2.32 12.32 -13.62
N GLU A 270 1.98 12.20 -12.34
CA GLU A 270 1.15 11.10 -11.85
C GLU A 270 0.02 11.61 -10.98
N LEU A 271 -1.22 11.24 -11.36
CA LEU A 271 -2.42 11.51 -10.58
C LEU A 271 -3.13 10.20 -10.28
N HIS A 272 -3.17 9.85 -9.00
CA HIS A 272 -3.84 8.67 -8.48
C HIS A 272 -5.10 9.08 -7.71
N ALA A 273 -6.25 9.08 -8.37
CA ALA A 273 -7.56 9.47 -7.84
C ALA A 273 -8.59 8.32 -7.87
N GLY A 274 -8.13 7.08 -7.96
CA GLY A 274 -8.98 5.90 -7.89
C GLY A 274 -9.72 5.74 -6.57
N PHE A 275 -10.82 4.97 -6.55
CA PHE A 275 -11.63 4.70 -5.36
C PHE A 275 -12.17 6.00 -4.72
N ASN A 276 -12.89 6.78 -5.53
CA ASN A 276 -13.58 8.00 -5.14
C ASN A 276 -15.02 8.01 -5.67
N LEU A 277 -15.67 9.16 -5.67
CA LEU A 277 -17.04 9.35 -6.15
C LEU A 277 -17.10 10.34 -7.33
N ILE A 278 -16.00 10.53 -8.06
CA ILE A 278 -15.90 11.51 -9.16
C ILE A 278 -16.85 11.10 -10.30
N GLY A 279 -17.80 11.97 -10.60
CA GLY A 279 -18.85 11.70 -11.61
C GLY A 279 -18.54 12.24 -13.00
N CYS A 280 -17.71 13.27 -13.12
CA CYS A 280 -17.40 13.89 -14.40
C CYS A 280 -15.96 14.42 -14.45
N LEU A 281 -15.42 14.46 -15.67
CA LEU A 281 -14.20 15.17 -16.03
C LEU A 281 -14.61 16.38 -16.88
N SER A 282 -14.19 17.58 -16.50
CA SER A 282 -14.41 18.74 -17.37
C SER A 282 -13.28 18.87 -18.40
N ALA A 283 -13.63 19.37 -19.58
CA ALA A 283 -12.68 19.69 -20.64
C ALA A 283 -11.54 20.63 -20.16
N ASP A 284 -11.89 21.59 -19.33
CA ASP A 284 -10.96 22.60 -18.84
C ASP A 284 -9.91 21.99 -17.89
N HIS A 285 -10.29 21.03 -17.06
CA HIS A 285 -9.34 20.33 -16.19
C HIS A 285 -8.28 19.57 -16.99
N LEU A 286 -8.67 18.91 -18.09
CA LEU A 286 -7.76 18.11 -18.90
C LEU A 286 -6.75 18.96 -19.69
N LYS A 287 -7.16 20.16 -20.13
CA LYS A 287 -6.28 21.10 -20.84
C LYS A 287 -5.12 21.59 -19.96
N LEU A 288 -5.31 21.59 -18.64
CA LEU A 288 -4.33 22.13 -17.67
C LEU A 288 -3.24 21.13 -17.29
N LEU A 289 -3.31 19.89 -17.75
CA LEU A 289 -2.39 18.79 -17.34
C LEU A 289 -1.65 18.18 -18.53
N PRO A 290 -0.99 18.96 -19.39
CA PRO A 290 -0.37 18.44 -20.62
C PRO A 290 0.80 17.48 -20.32
N GLY A 291 1.49 17.64 -19.17
CA GLY A 291 2.64 16.83 -18.75
C GLY A 291 2.27 15.49 -18.09
N LEU A 292 0.99 15.19 -17.89
CA LEU A 292 0.56 14.00 -17.18
C LEU A 292 0.93 12.72 -17.93
N VAL A 293 1.57 11.78 -17.22
CA VAL A 293 2.01 10.48 -17.75
C VAL A 293 1.08 9.34 -17.31
N LEU A 294 0.58 9.42 -16.06
CA LEU A 294 -0.32 8.44 -15.48
C LEU A 294 -1.55 9.13 -14.90
N LEU A 295 -2.73 8.66 -15.31
CA LEU A 295 -4.02 9.07 -14.75
C LEU A 295 -4.78 7.82 -14.29
N ASP A 296 -4.92 7.68 -12.97
CA ASP A 296 -5.69 6.60 -12.35
C ASP A 296 -7.00 7.14 -11.78
N LEU A 297 -8.10 6.78 -12.42
CA LEU A 297 -9.47 7.13 -12.06
C LEU A 297 -10.36 5.88 -11.88
N ARG A 298 -9.73 4.71 -11.66
CA ARG A 298 -10.49 3.47 -11.41
C ARG A 298 -11.44 3.62 -10.22
N ASP A 299 -12.50 2.82 -10.21
CA ASP A 299 -13.47 2.78 -9.10
C ASP A 299 -14.01 4.19 -8.74
N ASN A 300 -14.55 4.87 -9.76
CA ASN A 300 -15.24 6.16 -9.65
C ASN A 300 -16.65 6.07 -10.24
N LYS A 301 -17.28 7.20 -10.54
CA LYS A 301 -18.64 7.30 -11.11
C LYS A 301 -18.66 8.01 -12.45
N LEU A 302 -17.55 7.92 -13.20
CA LEU A 302 -17.44 8.59 -14.50
C LEU A 302 -18.40 7.99 -15.52
N THR A 303 -19.20 8.85 -16.14
CA THR A 303 -20.17 8.45 -17.18
C THR A 303 -19.66 8.69 -18.61
N SER A 304 -18.71 9.60 -18.77
CA SER A 304 -18.09 9.94 -20.06
C SER A 304 -16.67 10.49 -19.88
N ILE A 305 -15.89 10.41 -20.94
CA ILE A 305 -14.58 11.06 -21.07
C ILE A 305 -14.71 12.12 -22.17
N PRO A 306 -14.32 13.38 -21.90
CA PRO A 306 -14.38 14.44 -22.90
C PRO A 306 -13.31 14.27 -23.99
N GLU A 307 -13.57 14.81 -25.19
CA GLU A 307 -12.64 14.76 -26.34
C GLU A 307 -11.29 15.42 -26.02
N GLU A 308 -11.29 16.37 -25.11
CA GLU A 308 -10.11 17.13 -24.64
C GLU A 308 -9.08 16.25 -23.93
N ILE A 309 -9.37 14.99 -23.64
CA ILE A 309 -8.37 14.03 -23.15
C ILE A 309 -7.14 13.97 -24.08
N THR A 310 -7.31 14.28 -25.35
CA THR A 310 -6.23 14.35 -26.35
C THR A 310 -5.21 15.46 -26.11
N HIS A 311 -5.52 16.45 -25.26
CA HIS A 311 -4.56 17.49 -24.86
C HIS A 311 -3.45 16.93 -23.95
N MET A 312 -3.67 15.79 -23.32
CA MET A 312 -2.67 15.09 -22.49
C MET A 312 -1.68 14.32 -23.35
N GLN A 313 -0.83 15.05 -24.09
CA GLN A 313 0.07 14.48 -25.13
C GLN A 313 1.12 13.49 -24.57
N HIS A 314 1.42 13.55 -23.27
CA HIS A 314 2.39 12.69 -22.62
C HIS A 314 1.75 11.51 -21.85
N LEU A 315 0.42 11.38 -21.87
CA LEU A 315 -0.28 10.33 -21.14
C LEU A 315 0.06 8.96 -21.72
N GLN A 316 0.63 8.09 -20.86
CA GLN A 316 1.02 6.73 -21.23
C GLN A 316 0.12 5.68 -20.61
N ARG A 317 -0.41 5.94 -19.41
CA ARG A 317 -1.28 5.02 -18.69
C ARG A 317 -2.56 5.72 -18.25
N LEU A 318 -3.69 5.12 -18.63
CA LEU A 318 -5.03 5.60 -18.31
C LEU A 318 -5.82 4.45 -17.67
N GLU A 319 -6.08 4.53 -16.38
CA GLU A 319 -6.82 3.55 -15.61
C GLU A 319 -8.25 4.06 -15.36
N LEU A 320 -9.21 3.46 -15.99
CA LEU A 320 -10.63 3.82 -15.95
C LEU A 320 -11.53 2.65 -15.54
N SER A 321 -10.95 1.55 -15.06
CA SER A 321 -11.73 0.37 -14.68
C SER A 321 -12.77 0.70 -13.61
N ASN A 322 -13.87 -0.05 -13.61
CA ASN A 322 -14.95 0.08 -12.63
C ASN A 322 -15.53 1.51 -12.55
N ASN A 323 -15.88 2.08 -13.70
CA ASN A 323 -16.65 3.32 -13.82
C ASN A 323 -18.00 3.05 -14.50
N ASP A 324 -18.76 4.11 -14.81
CA ASP A 324 -20.06 4.02 -15.47
C ASP A 324 -19.99 4.51 -16.95
N LEU A 325 -18.83 4.33 -17.60
CA LEU A 325 -18.60 4.77 -18.98
C LEU A 325 -19.46 3.97 -19.95
N SER A 326 -20.30 4.64 -20.73
CA SER A 326 -21.12 4.02 -21.79
C SER A 326 -20.47 4.08 -23.18
N SER A 327 -19.55 5.03 -23.39
CA SER A 327 -18.82 5.25 -24.64
C SER A 327 -17.45 5.86 -24.36
N LEU A 328 -16.57 5.83 -25.37
CA LEU A 328 -15.29 6.53 -25.36
C LEU A 328 -15.26 7.55 -26.51
N PRO A 329 -14.55 8.67 -26.36
CA PRO A 329 -14.30 9.59 -27.46
C PRO A 329 -13.43 8.90 -28.52
N PHE A 330 -13.80 8.99 -29.77
CA PHE A 330 -13.01 8.39 -30.86
C PHE A 330 -11.63 9.04 -31.01
N SER A 331 -11.51 10.31 -30.65
CA SER A 331 -10.25 11.06 -30.60
C SER A 331 -9.19 10.41 -29.71
N LEU A 332 -9.58 9.59 -28.73
CA LEU A 332 -8.64 8.80 -27.93
C LEU A 332 -7.73 7.92 -28.82
N GLY A 333 -8.24 7.48 -30.00
CA GLY A 333 -7.47 6.75 -31.00
C GLY A 333 -6.28 7.52 -31.58
N LEU A 334 -6.24 8.85 -31.47
CA LEU A 334 -5.15 9.72 -31.96
C LEU A 334 -3.99 9.81 -30.96
N MET A 335 -4.17 9.37 -29.71
CA MET A 335 -3.14 9.47 -28.67
C MET A 335 -2.06 8.41 -28.86
N SER A 336 -1.01 8.76 -29.60
CA SER A 336 0.11 7.84 -29.89
C SER A 336 1.00 7.55 -28.67
N SER A 337 0.98 8.40 -27.65
CA SER A 337 1.69 8.23 -26.38
C SER A 337 1.10 7.14 -25.49
N LEU A 338 -0.18 6.80 -25.66
CA LEU A 338 -0.94 5.96 -24.77
C LEU A 338 -0.56 4.48 -24.96
N LYS A 339 0.04 3.89 -23.92
CA LYS A 339 0.55 2.50 -23.92
C LYS A 339 -0.41 1.53 -23.23
N SER A 340 -1.12 2.01 -22.23
CA SER A 340 -2.02 1.18 -21.41
C SER A 340 -3.31 1.93 -21.12
N VAL A 341 -4.43 1.32 -21.49
CA VAL A 341 -5.78 1.76 -21.14
C VAL A 341 -6.51 0.58 -20.52
N ASN A 342 -6.95 0.74 -19.29
CA ASN A 342 -7.78 -0.25 -18.62
C ASN A 342 -9.21 0.29 -18.52
N LEU A 343 -10.16 -0.45 -19.06
CA LEU A 343 -11.59 -0.12 -19.15
C LEU A 343 -12.50 -1.16 -18.51
N ASP A 344 -11.90 -2.17 -17.85
CA ASP A 344 -12.65 -3.27 -17.27
C ASP A 344 -13.74 -2.76 -16.32
N GLY A 345 -14.87 -3.47 -16.28
CA GLY A 345 -15.97 -3.10 -15.39
C GLY A 345 -16.76 -1.85 -15.80
N ASN A 346 -16.63 -1.35 -17.06
CA ASN A 346 -17.44 -0.27 -17.61
C ASN A 346 -18.58 -0.82 -18.48
N PRO A 347 -19.78 -0.19 -18.50
CA PRO A 347 -20.91 -0.60 -19.34
C PRO A 347 -20.77 -0.08 -20.78
N LEU A 348 -19.59 -0.23 -21.42
CA LEU A 348 -19.33 0.23 -22.78
C LEU A 348 -20.23 -0.49 -23.78
N ARG A 349 -21.10 0.25 -24.45
CA ARG A 349 -22.07 -0.30 -25.45
C ARG A 349 -21.60 -0.08 -26.88
N THR A 350 -20.79 0.94 -27.12
CA THR A 350 -20.37 1.37 -28.47
C THR A 350 -19.13 0.64 -28.97
N ILE A 351 -18.38 -0.01 -28.07
CA ILE A 351 -17.15 -0.71 -28.42
C ILE A 351 -17.30 -2.18 -28.07
N ARG A 352 -17.00 -3.03 -29.07
CA ARG A 352 -17.09 -4.48 -28.92
C ARG A 352 -16.06 -4.96 -27.91
N ARG A 353 -16.46 -5.84 -26.99
CA ARG A 353 -15.62 -6.38 -25.91
C ARG A 353 -14.35 -7.05 -26.42
N ASP A 354 -14.46 -7.76 -27.58
CA ASP A 354 -13.31 -8.39 -28.21
C ASP A 354 -12.20 -7.39 -28.61
N VAL A 355 -12.56 -6.15 -28.93
CA VAL A 355 -11.59 -5.08 -29.23
C VAL A 355 -10.86 -4.64 -27.97
N ILE A 356 -11.59 -4.51 -26.85
CA ILE A 356 -11.00 -4.12 -25.55
C ILE A 356 -10.05 -5.22 -25.05
N GLN A 357 -10.47 -6.49 -25.16
CA GLN A 357 -9.68 -7.65 -24.73
C GLN A 357 -8.40 -7.87 -25.52
N ARG A 358 -8.35 -7.42 -26.80
CA ARG A 358 -7.12 -7.48 -27.61
C ARG A 358 -6.04 -6.48 -27.18
N GLY A 359 -6.36 -5.64 -26.21
CA GLY A 359 -5.42 -4.70 -25.61
C GLY A 359 -5.44 -3.31 -26.23
N THR A 360 -4.69 -2.42 -25.61
CA THR A 360 -4.68 -0.98 -25.90
C THR A 360 -4.42 -0.65 -27.36
N SER A 361 -3.47 -1.32 -28.00
CA SER A 361 -3.09 -1.06 -29.39
C SER A 361 -4.27 -1.28 -30.37
N GLU A 362 -4.98 -2.40 -30.22
CA GLU A 362 -6.13 -2.71 -31.07
C GLU A 362 -7.33 -1.81 -30.75
N LEU A 363 -7.51 -1.44 -29.48
CA LEU A 363 -8.52 -0.46 -29.07
C LEU A 363 -8.29 0.89 -29.75
N LEU A 364 -7.07 1.44 -29.67
CA LEU A 364 -6.75 2.74 -30.27
C LEU A 364 -6.87 2.70 -31.79
N LYS A 365 -6.46 1.60 -32.42
CA LYS A 365 -6.64 1.39 -33.86
C LYS A 365 -8.13 1.38 -34.25
N TYR A 366 -8.96 0.65 -33.50
CA TYR A 366 -10.41 0.62 -33.73
C TYR A 366 -11.02 2.02 -33.59
N LEU A 367 -10.69 2.78 -32.53
CA LEU A 367 -11.21 4.13 -32.35
C LEU A 367 -10.80 5.05 -33.49
N ARG A 368 -9.56 4.94 -33.99
CA ARG A 368 -9.05 5.72 -35.13
C ARG A 368 -9.83 5.47 -36.43
N THR A 369 -10.20 4.20 -36.73
CA THR A 369 -10.98 3.88 -37.91
C THR A 369 -12.36 4.53 -37.89
N ARG A 370 -12.90 4.84 -36.72
CA ARG A 370 -14.19 5.53 -36.58
C ARG A 370 -14.12 7.05 -36.82
N ILE A 371 -12.93 7.64 -36.72
CA ILE A 371 -12.73 9.07 -37.06
C ILE A 371 -12.66 9.26 -38.58
N GLU A 372 -12.12 8.30 -39.32
CA GLU A 372 -11.86 8.37 -40.77
C GLU A 372 -13.09 8.03 -41.63
N GLU A 373 -14.21 7.62 -41.03
CA GLU A 373 -15.45 7.42 -41.78
C GLU A 373 -16.03 8.78 -42.24
N PRO A 374 -16.05 9.10 -43.57
CA PRO A 374 -16.56 10.37 -44.07
C PRO A 374 -18.06 10.47 -43.77
N LYS A 375 -18.51 11.61 -43.27
CA LYS A 375 -19.91 12.01 -43.29
C LYS A 375 -20.33 12.26 -44.73
N GLY A 376 -20.76 11.22 -45.43
CA GLY A 376 -21.24 11.40 -46.79
C GLY A 376 -21.69 10.09 -47.41
N GLY A 377 -22.98 9.85 -47.45
CA GLY A 377 -23.60 8.78 -48.22
C GLY A 377 -24.86 8.26 -47.55
N ASP A 378 -26.00 8.76 -48.00
CA ASP A 378 -27.38 8.28 -47.84
C ASP A 378 -27.59 7.04 -46.97
N ALA A 379 -27.82 7.25 -45.70
CA ALA A 379 -28.47 6.26 -44.85
C ALA A 379 -29.97 6.41 -45.04
N ALA A 380 -30.61 5.37 -45.56
CA ALA A 380 -32.06 5.23 -45.53
C ALA A 380 -32.57 5.48 -44.09
N PRO A 381 -33.75 6.09 -43.94
CA PRO A 381 -34.27 6.45 -42.63
C PRO A 381 -34.48 5.18 -41.80
N LEU A 382 -33.72 5.06 -40.72
CA LEU A 382 -34.01 4.10 -39.67
C LEU A 382 -35.36 4.49 -39.07
N THR A 383 -36.28 3.57 -39.06
CA THR A 383 -37.57 3.68 -38.38
C THR A 383 -37.35 4.11 -36.92
N PRO A 384 -38.22 4.96 -36.37
CA PRO A 384 -38.08 5.42 -34.97
C PRO A 384 -38.10 4.23 -34.04
N ASP A 385 -37.16 4.25 -33.08
CA ASP A 385 -37.11 3.29 -31.99
C ASP A 385 -38.47 3.18 -31.30
N PRO A 386 -38.93 1.97 -31.01
CA PRO A 386 -40.10 1.81 -30.15
C PRO A 386 -39.78 2.31 -28.76
N GLU A 387 -40.74 3.00 -28.15
CA GLU A 387 -40.69 3.49 -26.76
C GLU A 387 -40.14 2.44 -25.79
N PRO A 388 -39.46 2.87 -24.69
CA PRO A 388 -38.89 1.94 -23.71
C PRO A 388 -40.00 1.13 -23.08
N ALA A 389 -40.06 -0.14 -23.44
CA ALA A 389 -40.87 -1.12 -22.75
C ALA A 389 -40.41 -1.26 -21.30
N ALA A 390 -41.35 -1.46 -20.40
CA ALA A 390 -41.20 -1.67 -18.97
C ALA A 390 -40.06 -2.67 -18.61
N PRO A 391 -39.48 -2.61 -17.38
CA PRO A 391 -38.32 -3.40 -16.99
C PRO A 391 -38.64 -4.90 -16.88
N GLY A 392 -38.41 -5.59 -18.01
CA GLY A 392 -38.48 -7.03 -18.14
C GLY A 392 -37.36 -7.47 -19.07
N SER A 393 -36.46 -8.28 -18.55
CA SER A 393 -35.26 -8.85 -19.12
C SER A 393 -35.37 -9.30 -20.57
N THR A 394 -34.96 -8.47 -21.52
CA THR A 394 -34.68 -8.98 -22.88
C THR A 394 -33.15 -9.16 -23.01
N ILE A 395 -32.73 -10.42 -22.86
CA ILE A 395 -31.36 -10.84 -23.16
C ILE A 395 -31.17 -10.67 -24.68
N ASP A 396 -30.17 -9.91 -25.10
CA ASP A 396 -29.80 -9.84 -26.51
C ASP A 396 -29.15 -11.16 -26.94
N THR A 397 -29.97 -12.11 -27.34
CA THR A 397 -29.57 -13.46 -27.74
C THR A 397 -28.60 -13.45 -28.92
N PHE A 398 -28.68 -12.44 -29.80
CA PHE A 398 -27.77 -12.31 -30.94
C PHE A 398 -26.33 -12.01 -30.46
N THR A 399 -26.19 -11.09 -29.54
CA THR A 399 -24.88 -10.75 -28.93
C THR A 399 -24.32 -11.94 -28.16
N VAL A 400 -25.13 -12.60 -27.34
CA VAL A 400 -24.71 -13.80 -26.58
C VAL A 400 -24.24 -14.91 -27.52
N HIS A 401 -24.96 -15.19 -28.59
CA HIS A 401 -24.59 -16.22 -29.58
C HIS A 401 -23.21 -15.95 -30.19
N LYS A 402 -22.91 -14.68 -30.49
CA LYS A 402 -21.69 -14.27 -31.18
C LYS A 402 -20.47 -14.20 -30.22
N THR A 403 -20.66 -13.68 -29.01
CA THR A 403 -19.58 -13.42 -28.07
C THR A 403 -19.33 -14.56 -27.09
N LYS A 404 -20.32 -15.48 -26.96
CA LYS A 404 -20.35 -16.53 -25.92
C LYS A 404 -20.20 -15.97 -24.49
N SER A 405 -20.62 -14.71 -24.28
CA SER A 405 -20.51 -13.98 -23.02
C SER A 405 -21.87 -13.42 -22.61
N ILE A 406 -22.21 -13.55 -21.34
CA ILE A 406 -23.37 -12.90 -20.72
C ILE A 406 -22.88 -11.89 -19.70
N ASN A 407 -23.30 -10.64 -19.87
CA ASN A 407 -23.08 -9.58 -18.89
C ASN A 407 -24.36 -9.23 -18.15
N TYR A 408 -24.46 -9.66 -16.90
CA TYR A 408 -25.57 -9.35 -15.99
C TYR A 408 -25.06 -8.49 -14.80
N SER A 409 -24.05 -7.67 -15.03
CA SER A 409 -23.49 -6.80 -13.99
C SER A 409 -24.37 -5.57 -13.71
N ASN A 410 -24.27 -5.03 -12.50
CA ASN A 410 -24.92 -3.77 -12.08
C ASN A 410 -26.46 -3.76 -12.25
N LYS A 411 -27.10 -4.90 -11.98
CA LYS A 411 -28.56 -5.05 -12.03
C LYS A 411 -29.24 -4.94 -10.68
N ASN A 412 -28.47 -4.71 -9.60
CA ASN A 412 -28.95 -4.75 -8.23
C ASN A 412 -29.71 -6.08 -7.91
N ALA A 413 -29.30 -7.16 -8.55
CA ALA A 413 -29.97 -8.45 -8.49
C ALA A 413 -29.54 -9.23 -7.24
N ALA A 414 -30.51 -9.76 -6.50
CA ALA A 414 -30.28 -10.65 -5.36
C ALA A 414 -30.18 -12.14 -5.77
N SER A 415 -30.64 -12.48 -6.98
CA SER A 415 -30.56 -13.80 -7.60
C SER A 415 -30.35 -13.68 -9.11
N VAL A 416 -29.85 -14.74 -9.70
CA VAL A 416 -29.70 -14.85 -11.17
C VAL A 416 -30.98 -15.47 -11.73
N PRO A 417 -31.64 -14.85 -12.72
CA PRO A 417 -32.84 -15.40 -13.34
C PRO A 417 -32.56 -16.73 -14.08
N ASP A 418 -33.50 -17.67 -14.01
CA ASP A 418 -33.36 -18.98 -14.67
C ASP A 418 -33.31 -18.88 -16.18
N ASP A 419 -34.09 -17.97 -16.78
CA ASP A 419 -34.07 -17.69 -18.21
C ASP A 419 -32.71 -17.19 -18.74
N LEU A 420 -31.94 -16.49 -17.90
CA LEU A 420 -30.55 -16.10 -18.18
C LEU A 420 -29.64 -17.32 -18.23
N LEU A 421 -29.81 -18.24 -17.30
CA LEU A 421 -29.01 -19.46 -17.21
C LEU A 421 -29.35 -20.43 -18.35
N ASP A 422 -30.63 -20.58 -18.67
CA ASP A 422 -31.11 -21.39 -19.82
C ASP A 422 -30.53 -20.84 -21.13
N THR A 423 -30.59 -19.52 -21.33
CA THR A 423 -29.98 -18.87 -22.51
C THR A 423 -28.46 -19.15 -22.52
N GLY A 424 -27.79 -19.07 -21.39
CA GLY A 424 -26.37 -19.34 -21.27
C GLY A 424 -26.01 -20.77 -21.69
N ARG A 425 -26.79 -21.74 -21.24
CA ARG A 425 -26.64 -23.15 -21.61
C ARG A 425 -26.86 -23.38 -23.08
N ASP A 426 -27.98 -22.88 -23.62
CA ASP A 426 -28.39 -23.12 -25.02
C ASP A 426 -27.44 -22.43 -26.01
N MET A 427 -26.83 -21.30 -25.61
CA MET A 427 -25.87 -20.55 -26.41
C MET A 427 -24.41 -20.95 -26.18
N PHE A 428 -24.14 -21.96 -25.32
CA PHE A 428 -22.77 -22.43 -24.97
C PHE A 428 -21.88 -21.29 -24.47
N VAL A 429 -22.35 -20.53 -23.48
CA VAL A 429 -21.67 -19.37 -22.92
C VAL A 429 -20.40 -19.82 -22.17
N SER A 430 -19.29 -19.13 -22.44
CA SER A 430 -18.00 -19.35 -21.80
C SER A 430 -17.62 -18.28 -20.77
N ASP A 431 -18.19 -17.08 -20.87
CA ASP A 431 -17.91 -15.95 -19.97
C ASP A 431 -19.23 -15.44 -19.35
N MET A 432 -19.28 -15.42 -18.00
CA MET A 432 -20.41 -14.94 -17.22
C MET A 432 -19.97 -13.85 -16.25
N ASN A 433 -20.49 -12.63 -16.46
CA ASN A 433 -20.23 -11.51 -15.57
C ASN A 433 -21.48 -11.18 -14.72
N LEU A 434 -21.41 -11.47 -13.44
CA LEU A 434 -22.44 -11.20 -12.41
C LEU A 434 -21.98 -10.13 -11.41
N SER A 435 -20.95 -9.36 -11.73
CA SER A 435 -20.36 -8.38 -10.82
C SER A 435 -21.30 -7.22 -10.49
N LYS A 436 -21.00 -6.50 -9.39
CA LYS A 436 -21.76 -5.30 -8.98
C LYS A 436 -23.27 -5.58 -8.81
N ASN A 437 -23.60 -6.70 -8.18
CA ASN A 437 -24.96 -7.06 -7.78
C ASN A 437 -25.07 -7.14 -6.24
N VAL A 438 -26.19 -7.64 -5.72
CA VAL A 438 -26.38 -7.82 -4.27
C VAL A 438 -26.52 -9.30 -3.91
N LEU A 439 -25.87 -10.18 -4.66
CA LEU A 439 -25.87 -11.62 -4.40
C LEU A 439 -25.29 -11.93 -3.01
N THR A 440 -26.03 -12.66 -2.18
CA THR A 440 -25.59 -13.07 -0.85
C THR A 440 -25.13 -14.52 -0.79
N THR A 441 -25.55 -15.34 -1.77
CA THR A 441 -25.19 -16.75 -1.91
C THR A 441 -24.73 -17.03 -3.34
N PHE A 442 -23.96 -18.09 -3.52
CA PHE A 442 -23.54 -18.56 -4.84
C PHE A 442 -24.75 -18.98 -5.66
N PRO A 443 -24.90 -18.51 -6.92
CA PRO A 443 -26.01 -18.88 -7.79
C PRO A 443 -25.87 -20.33 -8.27
N VAL A 444 -26.55 -21.26 -7.61
CA VAL A 444 -26.44 -22.72 -7.88
C VAL A 444 -26.77 -23.06 -9.34
N GLY A 445 -27.67 -22.32 -9.98
CA GLY A 445 -28.03 -22.52 -11.39
C GLY A 445 -26.84 -22.39 -12.38
N LEU A 446 -25.72 -21.77 -11.99
CA LEU A 446 -24.50 -21.70 -12.82
C LEU A 446 -23.93 -23.09 -13.17
N VAL A 447 -24.24 -24.11 -12.40
CA VAL A 447 -23.85 -25.50 -12.67
C VAL A 447 -24.34 -25.98 -14.03
N GLN A 448 -25.45 -25.44 -14.55
CA GLN A 448 -25.95 -25.76 -15.88
C GLN A 448 -24.96 -25.37 -17.01
N LEU A 449 -24.02 -24.45 -16.69
CA LEU A 449 -22.99 -23.98 -17.61
C LEU A 449 -21.66 -24.71 -17.43
N ALA A 450 -21.57 -25.74 -16.60
CA ALA A 450 -20.33 -26.43 -16.24
C ALA A 450 -19.54 -26.98 -17.44
N ALA A 451 -20.25 -27.32 -18.53
CA ALA A 451 -19.63 -27.83 -19.74
C ALA A 451 -18.92 -26.77 -20.58
N THR A 452 -19.19 -25.47 -20.38
CA THR A 452 -18.73 -24.39 -21.28
C THR A 452 -18.10 -23.22 -20.56
N LEU A 453 -18.46 -22.96 -19.28
CA LEU A 453 -18.02 -21.78 -18.54
C LEU A 453 -16.53 -21.85 -18.21
N THR A 454 -15.77 -20.87 -18.72
CA THR A 454 -14.32 -20.69 -18.48
C THR A 454 -14.01 -19.49 -17.63
N ASP A 455 -14.85 -18.43 -17.69
CA ASP A 455 -14.61 -17.17 -17.00
C ASP A 455 -15.85 -16.77 -16.20
N LEU A 456 -15.68 -16.63 -14.89
CA LEU A 456 -16.77 -16.26 -13.97
C LEU A 456 -16.37 -15.08 -13.11
N ASN A 457 -17.11 -13.97 -13.26
CA ASN A 457 -16.94 -12.78 -12.45
C ASN A 457 -18.12 -12.59 -11.49
N LEU A 458 -17.85 -12.75 -10.19
CA LEU A 458 -18.77 -12.54 -9.07
C LEU A 458 -18.34 -11.37 -8.18
N SER A 459 -17.42 -10.53 -8.64
CA SER A 459 -16.88 -9.43 -7.84
C SER A 459 -17.94 -8.37 -7.48
N PHE A 460 -17.67 -7.61 -6.43
CA PHE A 460 -18.58 -6.54 -5.96
C PHE A 460 -20.00 -7.05 -5.66
N ASN A 461 -20.09 -8.11 -4.88
CA ASN A 461 -21.33 -8.66 -4.37
C ASN A 461 -21.32 -8.73 -2.82
N LYS A 462 -22.26 -9.45 -2.23
CA LYS A 462 -22.36 -9.63 -0.77
C LYS A 462 -22.21 -11.10 -0.36
N LEU A 463 -21.47 -11.87 -1.15
CA LEU A 463 -21.26 -13.29 -0.90
C LEU A 463 -20.51 -13.48 0.43
N SER A 464 -21.12 -14.20 1.37
CA SER A 464 -20.52 -14.58 2.65
C SER A 464 -19.84 -15.96 2.60
N ALA A 465 -20.27 -16.82 1.68
CA ALA A 465 -19.71 -18.13 1.41
C ALA A 465 -19.97 -18.53 -0.05
N LEU A 466 -19.14 -19.43 -0.58
CA LEU A 466 -19.42 -20.16 -1.82
C LEU A 466 -20.00 -21.52 -1.47
N GLY A 467 -20.97 -22.00 -2.26
CA GLY A 467 -21.49 -23.37 -2.13
C GLY A 467 -20.52 -24.40 -2.73
N ALA A 468 -20.68 -25.67 -2.31
CA ALA A 468 -19.92 -26.81 -2.86
C ALA A 468 -20.10 -26.97 -4.38
N GLU A 469 -21.19 -26.45 -4.91
CA GLU A 469 -21.57 -26.49 -6.33
C GLU A 469 -20.54 -25.79 -7.24
N ILE A 470 -19.74 -24.87 -6.72
CA ILE A 470 -18.64 -24.24 -7.48
C ILE A 470 -17.67 -25.29 -8.04
N GLY A 471 -17.45 -26.39 -7.31
CA GLY A 471 -16.56 -27.48 -7.73
C GLY A 471 -17.03 -28.25 -8.97
N GLN A 472 -18.27 -28.03 -9.42
CA GLN A 472 -18.78 -28.62 -10.66
C GLN A 472 -18.36 -27.85 -11.92
N LEU A 473 -17.93 -26.59 -11.75
CA LEU A 473 -17.47 -25.73 -12.86
C LEU A 473 -16.02 -26.04 -13.25
N THR A 474 -15.72 -27.29 -13.52
CA THR A 474 -14.34 -27.81 -13.70
C THR A 474 -13.57 -27.18 -14.86
N ARG A 475 -14.23 -26.50 -15.78
CA ARG A 475 -13.59 -25.81 -16.93
C ARG A 475 -13.17 -24.38 -16.64
N LEU A 476 -13.46 -23.84 -15.45
CA LEU A 476 -13.05 -22.49 -15.10
C LEU A 476 -11.54 -22.29 -15.21
N THR A 477 -11.16 -21.23 -15.91
CA THR A 477 -9.81 -20.71 -16.03
C THR A 477 -9.60 -19.44 -15.24
N THR A 478 -10.66 -18.63 -15.09
CA THR A 478 -10.65 -17.35 -14.36
C THR A 478 -11.83 -17.29 -13.39
N LEU A 479 -11.55 -16.96 -12.13
CA LEU A 479 -12.56 -16.79 -11.08
C LEU A 479 -12.32 -15.48 -10.32
N ASP A 480 -13.20 -14.50 -10.50
CA ASP A 480 -13.13 -13.21 -9.82
C ASP A 480 -14.17 -13.12 -8.70
N LEU A 481 -13.69 -13.09 -7.46
CA LEU A 481 -14.47 -13.00 -6.23
C LEU A 481 -14.18 -11.73 -5.44
N ARG A 482 -13.48 -10.75 -6.03
CA ARG A 482 -13.08 -9.51 -5.35
C ARG A 482 -14.28 -8.77 -4.77
N ASN A 483 -14.00 -8.04 -3.68
CA ASN A 483 -14.99 -7.19 -3.01
C ASN A 483 -16.29 -7.95 -2.67
N ASN A 484 -16.16 -8.95 -1.81
CA ASN A 484 -17.22 -9.74 -1.22
C ASN A 484 -17.03 -9.82 0.32
N GLN A 485 -17.68 -10.76 0.98
CA GLN A 485 -17.59 -10.95 2.43
C GLN A 485 -17.07 -12.36 2.79
N LEU A 486 -16.30 -12.96 1.87
CA LEU A 486 -15.82 -14.32 2.00
C LEU A 486 -14.72 -14.41 3.07
N SER A 487 -14.82 -15.43 3.94
CA SER A 487 -13.80 -15.76 4.94
C SER A 487 -13.11 -17.10 4.68
N ALA A 488 -13.70 -17.94 3.83
CA ALA A 488 -13.15 -19.23 3.41
C ALA A 488 -13.64 -19.60 2.00
N LEU A 489 -12.93 -20.51 1.34
CA LEU A 489 -13.38 -21.20 0.12
C LEU A 489 -13.77 -22.64 0.48
N PRO A 490 -14.80 -23.23 -0.15
CA PRO A 490 -15.18 -24.62 0.06
C PRO A 490 -14.11 -25.57 -0.51
N THR A 491 -14.04 -26.78 0.04
CA THR A 491 -13.06 -27.81 -0.36
C THR A 491 -13.19 -28.20 -1.83
N GLU A 492 -14.40 -28.12 -2.38
CA GLU A 492 -14.73 -28.48 -3.76
C GLU A 492 -14.06 -27.56 -4.81
N VAL A 493 -13.52 -26.41 -4.40
CA VAL A 493 -12.69 -25.56 -5.27
C VAL A 493 -11.46 -26.33 -5.78
N GLU A 494 -10.97 -27.33 -5.04
CA GLU A 494 -9.87 -28.21 -5.50
C GLU A 494 -10.17 -28.94 -6.83
N ASN A 495 -11.45 -29.09 -7.20
CA ASN A 495 -11.85 -29.70 -8.46
C ASN A 495 -11.61 -28.80 -9.69
N LEU A 496 -11.35 -27.51 -9.49
CA LEU A 496 -11.14 -26.53 -10.58
C LEU A 496 -9.72 -26.63 -11.18
N GLN A 497 -9.31 -27.80 -11.62
CA GLN A 497 -7.96 -28.09 -12.06
C GLN A 497 -7.49 -27.29 -13.30
N HIS A 498 -8.39 -26.62 -14.01
CA HIS A 498 -8.06 -25.74 -15.14
C HIS A 498 -7.88 -24.28 -14.72
N LEU A 499 -8.11 -23.93 -13.42
CA LEU A 499 -8.04 -22.56 -12.94
C LEU A 499 -6.60 -22.04 -13.03
N ARG A 500 -6.44 -20.90 -13.71
CA ARG A 500 -5.17 -20.19 -13.90
C ARG A 500 -5.12 -18.89 -13.11
N GLU A 501 -6.27 -18.25 -12.93
CA GLU A 501 -6.37 -16.98 -12.23
C GLU A 501 -7.49 -17.00 -11.20
N VAL A 502 -7.17 -16.58 -9.98
CA VAL A 502 -8.14 -16.38 -8.91
C VAL A 502 -7.92 -15.02 -8.25
N ALA A 503 -8.99 -14.22 -8.15
CA ALA A 503 -8.96 -12.95 -7.46
C ALA A 503 -9.92 -12.98 -6.26
N ILE A 504 -9.36 -12.95 -5.06
CA ILE A 504 -10.07 -12.95 -3.77
C ILE A 504 -9.79 -11.67 -2.95
N SER A 505 -9.28 -10.63 -3.60
CA SER A 505 -8.95 -9.35 -2.97
C SER A 505 -10.17 -8.70 -2.34
N ILE A 506 -9.96 -7.86 -1.31
CA ILE A 506 -11.03 -7.11 -0.63
C ILE A 506 -12.12 -8.06 -0.13
N ASN A 507 -11.73 -8.97 0.74
CA ASN A 507 -12.59 -9.95 1.40
C ASN A 507 -12.25 -10.04 2.90
N ARG A 508 -12.63 -11.13 3.59
CA ARG A 508 -12.43 -11.31 5.04
C ARG A 508 -11.57 -12.54 5.38
N PHE A 509 -10.68 -12.95 4.49
CA PHE A 509 -9.82 -14.11 4.72
C PHE A 509 -8.80 -13.81 5.82
N GLN A 510 -8.81 -14.58 6.90
CA GLN A 510 -7.82 -14.52 7.98
C GLN A 510 -6.62 -15.45 7.73
N GLN A 511 -6.84 -16.46 6.89
CA GLN A 511 -5.82 -17.41 6.46
C GLN A 511 -5.88 -17.54 4.94
N PHE A 512 -4.73 -17.81 4.34
CA PHE A 512 -4.69 -18.10 2.91
C PHE A 512 -5.46 -19.39 2.64
N PRO A 513 -6.39 -19.44 1.66
CA PRO A 513 -7.22 -20.62 1.42
C PRO A 513 -6.38 -21.81 0.98
N SER A 514 -6.23 -22.82 1.83
CA SER A 514 -5.38 -23.98 1.58
C SER A 514 -5.82 -24.82 0.38
N VAL A 515 -7.09 -24.77 0.01
CA VAL A 515 -7.65 -25.45 -1.18
C VAL A 515 -6.99 -25.00 -2.49
N LEU A 516 -6.48 -23.77 -2.54
CA LEU A 516 -5.77 -23.25 -3.72
C LEU A 516 -4.44 -23.97 -3.98
N TYR A 517 -3.83 -24.57 -2.98
CA TYR A 517 -2.56 -25.31 -3.13
C TYR A 517 -2.70 -26.62 -3.91
N SER A 518 -3.92 -27.08 -4.16
CA SER A 518 -4.21 -28.27 -4.98
C SER A 518 -4.31 -27.95 -6.48
N LEU A 519 -4.33 -26.65 -6.85
CA LEU A 519 -4.56 -26.18 -8.22
C LEU A 519 -3.23 -25.95 -8.96
N VAL A 520 -2.63 -27.01 -9.45
CA VAL A 520 -1.26 -26.99 -10.02
C VAL A 520 -1.07 -26.08 -11.25
N ASN A 521 -2.16 -25.71 -11.93
CA ASN A 521 -2.14 -24.84 -13.10
C ASN A 521 -2.36 -23.36 -12.75
N LEU A 522 -2.47 -23.01 -11.45
CA LEU A 522 -2.75 -21.65 -11.00
C LEU A 522 -1.50 -20.75 -11.22
N GLU A 523 -1.69 -19.70 -12.03
CA GLU A 523 -0.64 -18.78 -12.45
C GLU A 523 -0.68 -17.46 -11.68
N ASN A 524 -1.90 -16.95 -11.41
CA ASN A 524 -2.11 -15.63 -10.79
C ASN A 524 -3.05 -15.73 -9.60
N ILE A 525 -2.61 -15.22 -8.45
CA ILE A 525 -3.41 -15.11 -7.22
C ILE A 525 -3.39 -13.67 -6.73
N PHE A 526 -4.57 -13.04 -6.70
CA PHE A 526 -4.77 -11.72 -6.14
C PHE A 526 -5.55 -11.84 -4.83
N ALA A 527 -4.86 -11.64 -3.70
CA ALA A 527 -5.41 -11.79 -2.35
C ALA A 527 -5.12 -10.57 -1.46
N ASN A 528 -4.87 -9.42 -2.09
CA ASN A 528 -4.63 -8.16 -1.40
C ASN A 528 -5.89 -7.67 -0.66
N ASP A 529 -5.71 -6.79 0.34
CA ASP A 529 -6.79 -6.20 1.13
C ASP A 529 -7.67 -7.26 1.81
N ASN A 530 -7.04 -8.16 2.55
CA ASN A 530 -7.66 -9.16 3.41
C ASN A 530 -7.09 -9.09 4.83
N HIS A 531 -7.26 -10.13 5.65
CA HIS A 531 -6.73 -10.24 7.01
C HIS A 531 -5.77 -11.44 7.14
N ILE A 532 -5.08 -11.81 6.08
CA ILE A 532 -4.21 -12.99 6.06
C ILE A 532 -3.01 -12.72 6.98
N ALA A 533 -2.85 -13.55 8.02
CA ALA A 533 -1.84 -13.36 9.06
C ALA A 533 -0.51 -14.05 8.77
N ALA A 534 -0.46 -15.05 7.90
CA ALA A 534 0.74 -15.85 7.63
C ALA A 534 0.80 -16.35 6.19
N ILE A 535 2.03 -16.59 5.70
CA ILE A 535 2.32 -17.20 4.40
C ILE A 535 2.73 -18.65 4.63
N ASP A 536 1.97 -19.59 4.09
CA ASP A 536 2.34 -21.01 4.05
C ASP A 536 3.18 -21.29 2.81
N VAL A 537 4.49 -21.37 3.00
CA VAL A 537 5.45 -21.59 1.91
C VAL A 537 5.37 -23.01 1.37
N ASP A 538 5.13 -24.00 2.22
CA ASP A 538 5.02 -25.39 1.80
C ASP A 538 3.80 -25.60 0.88
N GLY A 539 2.74 -24.87 1.14
CA GLY A 539 1.58 -24.80 0.24
C GLY A 539 1.92 -24.15 -1.09
N LEU A 540 2.58 -22.99 -1.09
CA LEU A 540 2.96 -22.27 -2.31
C LEU A 540 3.94 -23.05 -3.19
N LEU A 541 4.83 -23.85 -2.60
CA LEU A 541 5.76 -24.72 -3.35
C LEU A 541 5.06 -25.83 -4.15
N LYS A 542 3.79 -26.13 -3.84
CA LYS A 542 2.97 -27.08 -4.62
C LYS A 542 2.42 -26.48 -5.91
N LEU A 543 2.59 -25.18 -6.13
CA LEU A 543 2.09 -24.45 -7.28
C LEU A 543 3.22 -24.12 -8.28
N PRO A 544 3.59 -25.05 -9.17
CA PRO A 544 4.73 -24.88 -10.07
C PRO A 544 4.52 -23.79 -11.13
N ALA A 545 3.26 -23.48 -11.46
CA ALA A 545 2.90 -22.48 -12.46
C ALA A 545 2.75 -21.05 -11.88
N LEU A 546 2.80 -20.88 -10.55
CA LEU A 546 2.49 -19.60 -9.90
C LEU A 546 3.51 -18.52 -10.28
N ALA A 547 3.04 -17.55 -11.06
CA ALA A 547 3.84 -16.43 -11.54
C ALA A 547 3.56 -15.12 -10.80
N THR A 548 2.31 -14.89 -10.38
CA THR A 548 1.90 -13.66 -9.67
C THR A 548 1.24 -14.00 -8.34
N LEU A 549 1.74 -13.39 -7.27
CA LEU A 549 1.13 -13.46 -5.93
C LEU A 549 1.05 -12.05 -5.34
N ASP A 550 -0.17 -11.55 -5.17
CA ASP A 550 -0.43 -10.27 -4.53
C ASP A 550 -1.05 -10.50 -3.14
N LEU A 551 -0.31 -10.13 -2.10
CA LEU A 551 -0.68 -10.19 -0.69
C LEU A 551 -0.58 -8.83 -0.01
N GLN A 552 -0.64 -7.73 -0.77
CA GLN A 552 -0.61 -6.38 -0.22
C GLN A 552 -1.75 -6.14 0.78
N ASN A 553 -1.51 -5.25 1.75
CA ASN A 553 -2.53 -4.82 2.71
C ASN A 553 -3.21 -6.00 3.42
N ASN A 554 -2.42 -6.88 4.00
CA ASN A 554 -2.86 -7.99 4.85
C ASN A 554 -2.26 -7.84 6.27
N ASP A 555 -2.48 -8.82 7.15
CA ASP A 555 -2.00 -8.81 8.54
C ASP A 555 -0.76 -9.70 8.72
N ILE A 556 0.08 -9.85 7.68
CA ILE A 556 1.25 -10.72 7.71
C ILE A 556 2.31 -10.14 8.64
N MET A 557 2.57 -10.83 9.76
CA MET A 557 3.55 -10.41 10.77
C MET A 557 4.99 -10.81 10.45
N GLN A 558 5.18 -11.85 9.64
CA GLN A 558 6.50 -12.35 9.28
C GLN A 558 6.49 -12.90 7.85
N VAL A 559 7.54 -12.59 7.10
CA VAL A 559 7.79 -13.18 5.78
C VAL A 559 8.80 -14.32 5.95
N PRO A 560 8.39 -15.58 5.74
CA PRO A 560 9.29 -16.72 5.88
C PRO A 560 10.43 -16.62 4.85
N PRO A 561 11.72 -16.78 5.25
CA PRO A 561 12.83 -16.78 4.32
C PRO A 561 12.71 -17.85 3.21
N GLN A 562 12.08 -18.98 3.53
CA GLN A 562 11.84 -20.08 2.59
C GLN A 562 10.98 -19.67 1.39
N LEU A 563 10.23 -18.57 1.47
CA LEU A 563 9.52 -18.00 0.32
C LEU A 563 10.47 -17.68 -0.85
N GLY A 564 11.74 -17.42 -0.57
CA GLY A 564 12.79 -17.30 -1.57
C GLY A 564 12.96 -18.53 -2.47
N ASN A 565 12.46 -19.70 -2.06
CA ASN A 565 12.55 -20.95 -2.84
C ASN A 565 11.41 -21.10 -3.86
N VAL A 566 10.39 -20.24 -3.84
CA VAL A 566 9.31 -20.24 -4.84
C VAL A 566 9.81 -19.52 -6.10
N THR A 567 10.63 -20.22 -6.88
CA THR A 567 11.36 -19.64 -8.03
C THR A 567 10.48 -19.36 -9.25
N SER A 568 9.24 -19.85 -9.27
CA SER A 568 8.25 -19.58 -10.31
C SER A 568 7.73 -18.13 -10.28
N LEU A 569 7.77 -17.46 -9.13
CA LEU A 569 7.23 -16.11 -8.96
C LEU A 569 7.99 -15.06 -9.77
N ARG A 570 7.26 -14.36 -10.62
CA ARG A 570 7.72 -13.21 -11.39
C ARG A 570 7.26 -11.88 -10.77
N SER A 571 6.10 -11.90 -10.09
CA SER A 571 5.53 -10.76 -9.39
C SER A 571 5.11 -11.19 -7.99
N LEU A 572 5.74 -10.60 -6.97
CA LEU A 572 5.41 -10.79 -5.56
C LEU A 572 5.18 -9.43 -4.92
N GLN A 573 3.95 -9.18 -4.48
CA GLN A 573 3.55 -7.95 -3.84
C GLN A 573 3.23 -8.20 -2.36
N LEU A 574 3.96 -7.54 -1.46
CA LEU A 574 3.83 -7.71 0.00
C LEU A 574 3.67 -6.37 0.75
N GLY A 575 3.60 -5.24 0.04
CA GLY A 575 3.46 -3.91 0.65
C GLY A 575 2.22 -3.80 1.54
N GLY A 576 2.25 -2.88 2.52
CA GLY A 576 1.10 -2.64 3.39
C GLY A 576 0.85 -3.71 4.48
N ASN A 577 1.80 -4.61 4.72
CA ASN A 577 1.74 -5.61 5.79
C ASN A 577 2.56 -5.20 7.02
N PRO A 578 2.18 -5.60 8.25
CA PRO A 578 2.86 -5.17 9.48
C PRO A 578 4.20 -5.86 9.77
N PHE A 579 4.74 -6.69 8.89
CA PHE A 579 6.04 -7.31 9.10
C PHE A 579 7.19 -6.29 9.04
N ARG A 580 8.24 -6.55 9.81
CA ARG A 580 9.42 -5.67 9.92
C ARG A 580 10.54 -6.02 8.92
N VAL A 581 10.52 -7.23 8.43
CA VAL A 581 11.54 -7.78 7.51
C VAL A 581 10.82 -8.60 6.44
N PRO A 582 11.05 -8.31 5.15
CA PRO A 582 12.00 -7.37 4.52
C PRO A 582 11.66 -5.89 4.73
N ARG A 583 12.71 -5.02 4.75
CA ARG A 583 12.51 -3.55 4.84
C ARG A 583 11.85 -3.01 3.55
N PRO A 584 11.13 -1.88 3.61
CA PRO A 584 10.49 -1.26 2.43
C PRO A 584 11.42 -1.06 1.24
N ALA A 585 12.69 -0.70 1.49
CA ALA A 585 13.71 -0.55 0.44
C ALA A 585 14.03 -1.87 -0.31
N ILE A 586 13.78 -3.01 0.30
CA ILE A 586 13.93 -4.32 -0.36
C ILE A 586 12.67 -4.68 -1.12
N LEU A 587 11.49 -4.36 -0.57
CA LEU A 587 10.20 -4.57 -1.24
C LEU A 587 10.05 -3.71 -2.51
N ALA A 588 10.69 -2.54 -2.54
CA ALA A 588 10.71 -1.65 -3.70
C ALA A 588 11.61 -2.14 -4.85
N LYS A 589 12.43 -3.17 -4.63
CA LYS A 589 13.26 -3.80 -5.66
C LYS A 589 12.44 -4.76 -6.52
N SER A 590 13.10 -5.36 -7.51
CA SER A 590 12.48 -6.42 -8.32
C SER A 590 12.10 -7.63 -7.47
N THR A 591 11.10 -8.39 -7.91
CA THR A 591 10.72 -9.66 -7.27
C THR A 591 11.91 -10.62 -7.19
N ALA A 592 12.76 -10.66 -8.21
CA ALA A 592 13.96 -11.50 -8.23
C ALA A 592 14.93 -11.13 -7.09
N ASP A 593 15.19 -9.84 -6.90
CA ASP A 593 16.06 -9.33 -5.81
C ASP A 593 15.46 -9.64 -4.43
N LEU A 594 14.12 -9.51 -4.30
CA LEU A 594 13.41 -9.83 -3.06
C LEU A 594 13.53 -11.33 -2.72
N LEU A 595 13.31 -12.21 -3.69
CA LEU A 595 13.44 -13.66 -3.49
C LEU A 595 14.88 -14.07 -3.20
N GLU A 596 15.87 -13.45 -3.84
CA GLU A 596 17.28 -13.66 -3.56
C GLU A 596 17.64 -13.22 -2.12
N TYR A 597 17.18 -12.04 -1.71
CA TYR A 597 17.36 -11.54 -0.35
C TYR A 597 16.76 -12.50 0.69
N LEU A 598 15.55 -13.02 0.44
CA LEU A 598 14.90 -13.98 1.34
C LEU A 598 15.70 -15.28 1.41
N ARG A 599 16.14 -15.82 0.26
CA ARG A 599 16.93 -17.05 0.17
C ARG A 599 18.24 -16.96 0.93
N GLY A 600 18.91 -15.82 0.89
CA GLY A 600 20.13 -15.56 1.66
C GLY A 600 19.93 -15.52 3.18
N ARG A 601 18.69 -15.56 3.67
CA ARG A 601 18.34 -15.58 5.11
C ARG A 601 17.82 -16.94 5.59
N ILE A 602 17.78 -17.94 4.73
CA ILE A 602 17.42 -19.31 5.14
C ILE A 602 18.56 -19.81 6.03
N PRO A 603 18.29 -20.26 7.28
CA PRO A 603 19.34 -20.87 8.12
C PRO A 603 19.91 -22.11 7.42
N THR A 604 21.23 -22.16 7.32
CA THR A 604 21.98 -23.32 6.80
C THR A 604 21.98 -24.46 7.79
#